data_6cfa02a75ca3953ee157b84a26900b75
#
_entry.id   6cfa02a75ca3953ee157b84a26900b75
#
_cell.length_a   1.000
_cell.length_b   1.000
_cell.length_c   1.000
_cell.angle_alpha   90.00
_cell.angle_beta   90.00
_cell.angle_gamma   90.00
#
_symmetry.space_group_name_H-M   'P 1'
#
loop_
_entity.id
_entity.type
_entity.pdbx_description
1 polymer ?
#
loop_
_entity_poly.entity_id
_entity_poly.type
_entity_poly.pdbx_seq_one_letter_code
_entity_poly.pdbx_strand_id
1 'polypeptide(L)'
;MNSPEQINLRKVSISRIKQEMKDVSYLSDDLVITALDARTNATAEYPASIDGFSAVVMMSGNAVVSIDMNEYEVRPNMLVFFNPDSIIRTVKCSPDAAAYFLAFSKSFVNEIQIDLSTSLPVYMRFGKNPCLQVTQQDVDEIRQLFLLIKTMLRSDKERYRHEIIRTIFTAVFY
;
A
#
# COMPACT_ATOMS: atom_id res chain seq x y z
N MET A 1 -38.43 -5.23 11.81
CA MET A 1 -37.46 -6.13 11.17
C MET A 1 -36.56 -5.26 10.33
N ASN A 2 -35.40 -4.88 10.87
CA ASN A 2 -34.42 -4.08 10.13
C ASN A 2 -33.69 -5.04 9.17
N SER A 3 -33.82 -4.77 7.89
CA SER A 3 -33.01 -5.44 6.87
C SER A 3 -31.52 -5.21 7.18
N PRO A 4 -30.65 -6.21 7.06
CA PRO A 4 -29.23 -5.98 7.23
C PRO A 4 -28.79 -5.00 6.16
N GLU A 5 -28.17 -3.88 6.59
CA GLU A 5 -27.51 -2.97 5.69
C GLU A 5 -26.53 -3.78 4.83
N GLN A 6 -26.79 -3.87 3.55
CA GLN A 6 -25.87 -4.43 2.58
C GLN A 6 -24.62 -3.53 2.61
N ILE A 7 -23.59 -3.99 3.29
CA ILE A 7 -22.26 -3.35 3.25
C ILE A 7 -21.82 -3.40 1.78
N ASN A 8 -21.89 -2.27 1.12
CA ASN A 8 -21.53 -2.15 -0.29
C ASN A 8 -20.00 -2.18 -0.39
N LEU A 9 -19.44 -3.38 -0.42
CA LEU A 9 -17.99 -3.59 -0.53
C LEU A 9 -17.51 -3.12 -1.89
N ARG A 10 -16.64 -2.11 -1.89
CA ARG A 10 -16.04 -1.57 -3.10
C ARG A 10 -14.77 -2.37 -3.46
N LYS A 11 -14.81 -3.11 -4.56
CA LYS A 11 -13.61 -3.72 -5.13
C LYS A 11 -12.84 -2.73 -5.99
N VAL A 12 -11.56 -2.57 -5.73
CA VAL A 12 -10.69 -1.58 -6.36
C VAL A 12 -9.50 -2.29 -7.00
N SER A 13 -9.36 -2.16 -8.32
CA SER A 13 -8.17 -2.62 -9.05
C SER A 13 -7.05 -1.57 -8.99
N ILE A 14 -5.81 -1.99 -9.26
CA ILE A 14 -4.67 -1.08 -9.40
C ILE A 14 -4.94 -0.02 -10.47
N SER A 15 -5.52 -0.42 -11.61
CA SER A 15 -5.94 0.49 -12.68
C SER A 15 -6.91 1.56 -12.20
N ARG A 16 -7.85 1.20 -11.35
CA ARG A 16 -8.84 2.14 -10.79
C ARG A 16 -8.21 3.12 -9.79
N ILE A 17 -7.29 2.66 -8.95
CA ILE A 17 -6.52 3.55 -8.05
C ILE A 17 -5.81 4.62 -8.88
N LYS A 18 -5.15 4.22 -9.96
CA LYS A 18 -4.46 5.11 -10.89
C LYS A 18 -5.38 6.20 -11.47
N GLN A 19 -6.64 5.89 -11.74
CA GLN A 19 -7.62 6.83 -12.31
C GLN A 19 -8.24 7.76 -11.27
N GLU A 20 -8.47 7.28 -10.07
CA GLU A 20 -9.22 8.00 -9.03
C GLU A 20 -8.35 8.85 -8.10
N MET A 21 -7.09 8.47 -7.90
CA MET A 21 -6.18 9.21 -7.02
C MET A 21 -5.41 10.28 -7.78
N LYS A 22 -5.24 11.44 -7.15
CA LYS A 22 -4.43 12.53 -7.68
C LYS A 22 -2.94 12.31 -7.37
N ASP A 23 -2.08 12.86 -8.21
CA ASP A 23 -0.60 12.83 -8.04
C ASP A 23 -0.02 11.42 -7.88
N VAL A 24 -0.53 10.48 -8.63
CA VAL A 24 -0.11 9.08 -8.64
C VAL A 24 1.02 8.88 -9.62
N SER A 25 2.05 8.14 -9.22
CA SER A 25 3.06 7.58 -10.13
C SER A 25 2.79 6.09 -10.28
N TYR A 26 2.90 5.57 -11.50
CA TYR A 26 2.49 4.19 -11.80
C TYR A 26 3.36 3.54 -12.87
N LEU A 27 3.38 2.21 -12.85
CA LEU A 27 3.95 1.36 -13.87
C LEU A 27 2.84 0.47 -14.42
N SER A 28 2.34 0.76 -15.63
CA SER A 28 1.21 0.05 -16.24
C SER A 28 0.01 -0.05 -15.27
N ASP A 29 -0.55 -1.24 -15.14
CA ASP A 29 -1.55 -1.60 -14.11
C ASP A 29 -0.95 -2.48 -13.01
N ASP A 30 0.38 -2.49 -12.90
CA ASP A 30 1.12 -3.38 -12.01
C ASP A 30 1.57 -2.72 -10.72
N LEU A 31 1.85 -1.42 -10.77
CA LEU A 31 2.39 -0.68 -9.62
C LEU A 31 1.81 0.72 -9.56
N VAL A 32 1.43 1.12 -8.36
CA VAL A 32 1.00 2.49 -8.04
C VAL A 32 1.70 2.93 -6.77
N ILE A 33 2.25 4.13 -6.79
CA ILE A 33 2.74 4.80 -5.59
C ILE A 33 2.20 6.23 -5.50
N THR A 34 1.88 6.66 -4.28
CA THR A 34 1.40 8.02 -4.01
C THR A 34 1.62 8.39 -2.55
N ALA A 35 1.58 9.67 -2.25
CA ALA A 35 1.45 10.17 -0.89
C ALA A 35 -0.03 10.32 -0.53
N LEU A 36 -0.39 9.92 0.67
CA LEU A 36 -1.71 10.11 1.26
C LEU A 36 -1.66 11.22 2.30
N ASP A 37 -2.71 12.01 2.36
CA ASP A 37 -2.98 12.96 3.44
C ASP A 37 -4.39 12.75 4.02
N ALA A 38 -4.76 13.50 5.04
CA ALA A 38 -6.06 13.38 5.68
C ALA A 38 -7.24 13.63 4.71
N ARG A 39 -7.05 14.42 3.64
CA ARG A 39 -8.08 14.71 2.65
C ARG A 39 -8.27 13.56 1.66
N THR A 40 -7.19 12.90 1.28
CA THR A 40 -7.25 11.70 0.43
C THR A 40 -7.88 10.52 1.18
N ASN A 41 -7.67 10.44 2.49
CA ASN A 41 -8.31 9.44 3.34
C ASN A 41 -9.82 9.63 3.54
N ALA A 42 -10.36 10.83 3.37
CA ALA A 42 -11.80 11.10 3.46
C ALA A 42 -12.64 10.29 2.45
N THR A 43 -12.02 9.82 1.36
CA THR A 43 -12.67 8.93 0.39
C THR A 43 -12.69 7.46 0.82
N ALA A 44 -11.98 7.10 1.88
CA ALA A 44 -11.85 5.74 2.41
C ALA A 44 -12.83 5.41 3.55
N GLU A 45 -13.89 6.21 3.73
CA GLU A 45 -14.94 5.95 4.75
C GLU A 45 -15.73 4.67 4.49
N TYR A 46 -15.79 4.22 3.24
CA TYR A 46 -16.47 2.99 2.87
C TYR A 46 -15.50 1.81 2.81
N PRO A 47 -15.94 0.60 3.23
CA PRO A 47 -15.12 -0.58 3.11
C PRO A 47 -14.73 -0.84 1.65
N ALA A 48 -13.43 -1.06 1.42
CA ALA A 48 -12.89 -1.37 0.11
C ALA A 48 -11.95 -2.56 0.20
N SER A 49 -11.83 -3.33 -0.88
CA SER A 49 -10.76 -4.31 -1.05
C SER A 49 -9.97 -3.99 -2.32
N ILE A 50 -8.66 -4.17 -2.26
CA ILE A 50 -7.75 -3.95 -3.38
C ILE A 50 -7.41 -5.31 -3.99
N ASP A 51 -7.55 -5.42 -5.32
CA ASP A 51 -7.11 -6.60 -6.07
C ASP A 51 -5.59 -6.53 -6.30
N GLY A 52 -4.85 -6.74 -5.23
CA GLY A 52 -3.39 -6.66 -5.22
C GLY A 52 -2.87 -6.50 -3.80
N PHE A 53 -1.57 -6.52 -3.66
CA PHE A 53 -0.89 -6.21 -2.41
C PHE A 53 -0.80 -4.70 -2.24
N SER A 54 -0.91 -4.23 -1.01
CA SER A 54 -0.65 -2.82 -0.73
C SER A 54 0.03 -2.63 0.62
N ALA A 55 0.72 -1.51 0.75
CA ALA A 55 1.39 -1.12 1.97
C ALA A 55 1.25 0.37 2.21
N VAL A 56 1.18 0.74 3.48
CA VAL A 56 1.17 2.13 3.95
C VAL A 56 2.28 2.31 4.98
N VAL A 57 3.07 3.36 4.84
CA VAL A 57 4.03 3.80 5.85
C VAL A 57 3.54 5.13 6.41
N MET A 58 3.18 5.14 7.70
CA MET A 58 2.71 6.36 8.37
C MET A 58 3.90 7.27 8.68
N MET A 59 3.83 8.50 8.18
CA MET A 59 4.87 9.51 8.34
C MET A 59 4.56 10.48 9.47
N SER A 60 3.31 10.90 9.59
CA SER A 60 2.83 11.81 10.63
C SER A 60 1.37 11.56 10.95
N GLY A 61 0.92 12.10 12.09
CA GLY A 61 -0.44 11.93 12.57
C GLY A 61 -0.76 10.52 13.01
N ASN A 62 -2.04 10.22 13.16
CA ASN A 62 -2.55 8.93 13.60
C ASN A 62 -3.77 8.53 12.78
N ALA A 63 -3.99 7.23 12.64
CA ALA A 63 -5.21 6.69 12.05
C ALA A 63 -5.66 5.43 12.80
N VAL A 64 -6.94 5.13 12.71
CA VAL A 64 -7.49 3.82 13.07
C VAL A 64 -8.00 3.19 11.79
N VAL A 65 -7.48 2.04 11.45
CA VAL A 65 -7.87 1.28 10.26
C VAL A 65 -8.48 -0.05 10.67
N SER A 66 -9.56 -0.43 10.00
CA SER A 66 -10.14 -1.76 10.13
C SER A 66 -9.65 -2.61 8.97
N ILE A 67 -9.08 -3.77 9.27
CA ILE A 67 -8.61 -4.76 8.30
C ILE A 67 -9.30 -6.08 8.65
N ASP A 68 -10.12 -6.60 7.74
CA ASP A 68 -10.90 -7.82 7.95
C ASP A 68 -11.64 -7.82 9.30
N MET A 69 -12.30 -6.70 9.61
CA MET A 69 -13.07 -6.42 10.83
C MET A 69 -12.26 -6.24 12.13
N ASN A 70 -10.94 -6.32 12.09
CA ASN A 70 -10.07 -6.00 13.23
C ASN A 70 -9.58 -4.56 13.13
N GLU A 71 -9.64 -3.81 14.22
CA GLU A 71 -9.18 -2.44 14.27
C GLU A 71 -7.73 -2.36 14.76
N TYR A 72 -6.95 -1.52 14.08
CA TYR A 72 -5.55 -1.27 14.36
C TYR A 72 -5.30 0.23 14.48
N GLU A 73 -4.62 0.62 15.55
CA GLU A 73 -4.09 1.99 15.66
C GLU A 73 -2.78 2.09 14.87
N VAL A 74 -2.75 3.04 13.95
CA VAL A 74 -1.58 3.31 13.10
C VAL A 74 -0.98 4.65 13.49
N ARG A 75 0.30 4.64 13.85
CA ARG A 75 1.08 5.79 14.33
C ARG A 75 2.30 6.01 13.43
N PRO A 76 3.00 7.14 13.55
CA PRO A 76 4.27 7.33 12.84
C PRO A 76 5.26 6.17 13.06
N ASN A 77 6.03 5.87 12.05
CA ASN A 77 6.96 4.75 12.02
C ASN A 77 6.27 3.38 12.09
N MET A 78 5.05 3.28 11.60
CA MET A 78 4.38 2.00 11.41
C MET A 78 4.21 1.72 9.91
N LEU A 79 4.55 0.49 9.53
CA LEU A 79 4.25 -0.11 8.23
C LEU A 79 3.01 -0.97 8.38
N VAL A 80 2.01 -0.70 7.56
CA VAL A 80 0.78 -1.51 7.47
C VAL A 80 0.75 -2.19 6.13
N PHE A 81 0.57 -3.50 6.12
CA PHE A 81 0.52 -4.32 4.93
C PHE A 81 -0.86 -4.93 4.74
N PHE A 82 -1.39 -4.82 3.53
CA PHE A 82 -2.69 -5.37 3.18
C PHE A 82 -2.54 -6.46 2.12
N ASN A 83 -3.07 -7.62 2.42
CA ASN A 83 -3.14 -8.73 1.48
C ASN A 83 -4.18 -8.45 0.39
N PRO A 84 -4.04 -9.07 -0.79
CA PRO A 84 -5.08 -9.03 -1.81
C PRO A 84 -6.43 -9.44 -1.22
N ASP A 85 -7.46 -8.70 -1.64
CA ASP A 85 -8.85 -8.93 -1.25
C ASP A 85 -9.19 -8.70 0.25
N SER A 86 -8.22 -8.30 1.10
CA SER A 86 -8.53 -7.85 2.46
C SER A 86 -9.49 -6.66 2.46
N ILE A 87 -10.45 -6.68 3.36
CA ILE A 87 -11.44 -5.61 3.50
C ILE A 87 -10.86 -4.52 4.39
N ILE A 88 -10.66 -3.34 3.83
CA ILE A 88 -9.99 -2.21 4.47
C ILE A 88 -10.98 -1.05 4.62
N ARG A 89 -10.97 -0.42 5.79
CA ARG A 89 -11.70 0.82 6.03
C ARG A 89 -10.90 1.73 6.95
N THR A 90 -10.82 3.01 6.64
CA THR A 90 -10.33 4.03 7.57
C THR A 90 -11.47 4.39 8.54
N VAL A 91 -11.31 4.07 9.81
CA VAL A 91 -12.30 4.35 10.85
C VAL A 91 -12.15 5.78 11.36
N LYS A 92 -10.89 6.20 11.54
CA LYS A 92 -10.55 7.53 12.07
C LYS A 92 -9.18 7.95 11.53
N CYS A 93 -9.02 9.25 11.30
CA CYS A 93 -7.78 9.83 10.81
C CYS A 93 -7.59 11.21 11.42
N SER A 94 -6.39 11.52 11.92
CA SER A 94 -6.07 12.87 12.42
C SER A 94 -5.86 13.85 11.26
N PRO A 95 -6.09 15.16 11.46
CA PRO A 95 -5.95 16.17 10.40
C PRO A 95 -4.53 16.30 9.83
N ASP A 96 -3.52 15.93 10.60
CA ASP A 96 -2.09 15.96 10.25
C ASP A 96 -1.57 14.62 9.75
N ALA A 97 -2.45 13.64 9.52
CA ALA A 97 -2.06 12.33 9.02
C ALA A 97 -1.48 12.43 7.62
N ALA A 98 -0.29 11.86 7.44
CA ALA A 98 0.38 11.73 6.16
C ALA A 98 1.09 10.37 6.09
N ALA A 99 1.01 9.74 4.92
CA ALA A 99 1.58 8.43 4.69
C ALA A 99 2.07 8.26 3.25
N TYR A 100 2.96 7.33 3.03
CA TYR A 100 3.24 6.80 1.70
C TYR A 100 2.41 5.55 1.46
N PHE A 101 1.85 5.46 0.27
CA PHE A 101 1.06 4.33 -0.18
C PHE A 101 1.69 3.69 -1.40
N LEU A 102 1.71 2.38 -1.39
CA LEU A 102 2.19 1.52 -2.45
C LEU A 102 1.15 0.42 -2.70
N ALA A 103 0.80 0.19 -3.96
CA ALA A 103 0.01 -0.98 -4.34
C ALA A 103 0.61 -1.64 -5.58
N PHE A 104 0.59 -2.97 -5.64
CA PHE A 104 1.14 -3.75 -6.74
C PHE A 104 0.32 -5.01 -7.01
N SER A 105 0.26 -5.39 -8.28
CA SER A 105 -0.53 -6.51 -8.74
C SER A 105 0.06 -7.87 -8.34
N LYS A 106 -0.80 -8.89 -8.33
CA LYS A 106 -0.36 -10.28 -8.13
C LYS A 106 0.59 -10.74 -9.25
N SER A 107 0.38 -10.28 -10.49
CA SER A 107 1.27 -10.56 -11.63
C SER A 107 2.66 -9.98 -11.42
N PHE A 108 2.75 -8.74 -10.94
CA PHE A 108 4.03 -8.10 -10.64
C PHE A 108 4.83 -8.88 -9.60
N VAL A 109 4.18 -9.38 -8.54
CA VAL A 109 4.84 -10.24 -7.53
C VAL A 109 5.42 -11.51 -8.16
N ASN A 110 4.68 -12.14 -9.06
CA ASN A 110 5.15 -13.33 -9.74
C ASN A 110 6.36 -13.05 -10.65
N GLU A 111 6.40 -11.85 -11.28
CA GLU A 111 7.51 -11.44 -12.14
C GLU A 111 8.80 -11.14 -11.38
N ILE A 112 8.70 -10.60 -10.14
CA ILE A 112 9.89 -10.31 -9.32
C ILE A 112 10.57 -11.58 -8.80
N GLN A 113 10.00 -12.77 -9.04
CA GLN A 113 10.56 -14.06 -8.64
C GLN A 113 11.03 -14.08 -7.16
N ILE A 114 10.20 -13.55 -6.27
CA ILE A 114 10.48 -13.59 -4.84
C ILE A 114 10.63 -15.06 -4.44
N ASP A 115 11.79 -15.42 -3.89
CA ASP A 115 11.98 -16.75 -3.33
C ASP A 115 11.04 -16.92 -2.13
N LEU A 116 9.96 -17.67 -2.33
CA LEU A 116 8.96 -17.92 -1.30
C LEU A 116 9.55 -18.58 -0.05
N SER A 117 10.65 -19.32 -0.18
CA SER A 117 11.31 -19.94 0.97
C SER A 117 11.93 -18.90 1.91
N THR A 118 12.43 -17.80 1.36
CA THR A 118 13.02 -16.69 2.10
C THR A 118 11.95 -15.67 2.53
N SER A 119 10.94 -15.45 1.68
CA SER A 119 9.89 -14.45 1.89
C SER A 119 8.70 -14.98 2.69
N LEU A 120 8.51 -16.29 2.76
CA LEU A 120 7.39 -16.93 3.46
C LEU A 120 7.31 -16.52 4.95
N PRO A 121 8.40 -16.44 5.72
CA PRO A 121 8.33 -15.96 7.11
C PRO A 121 7.83 -14.53 7.22
N VAL A 122 8.21 -13.65 6.29
CA VAL A 122 7.75 -12.26 6.21
C VAL A 122 6.25 -12.23 5.89
N TYR A 123 5.84 -12.98 4.88
CA TYR A 123 4.44 -13.09 4.47
C TYR A 123 3.56 -13.65 5.60
N MET A 124 4.00 -14.68 6.30
CA MET A 124 3.30 -15.26 7.46
C MET A 124 3.23 -14.28 8.64
N ARG A 125 4.24 -13.44 8.83
CA ARG A 125 4.25 -12.41 9.86
C ARG A 125 3.18 -11.36 9.59
N PHE A 126 3.06 -10.88 8.35
CA PHE A 126 2.02 -9.93 7.94
C PHE A 126 0.60 -10.54 7.99
N GLY A 127 0.46 -11.85 7.75
CA GLY A 127 -0.81 -12.54 7.89
C GLY A 127 -1.33 -12.61 9.32
N LYS A 128 -0.42 -12.58 10.31
CA LYS A 128 -0.77 -12.59 11.76
C LYS A 128 -0.91 -11.18 12.35
N ASN A 129 -0.10 -10.26 11.89
CA ASN A 129 -0.12 -8.86 12.32
C ASN A 129 0.21 -7.95 11.13
N PRO A 130 -0.79 -7.31 10.54
CA PRO A 130 -0.59 -6.45 9.38
C PRO A 130 0.14 -5.14 9.71
N CYS A 131 0.27 -4.80 10.99
CA CYS A 131 0.92 -3.57 11.45
C CYS A 131 2.27 -3.90 12.08
N LEU A 132 3.34 -3.33 11.53
CA LEU A 132 4.69 -3.51 12.01
C LEU A 132 5.28 -2.16 12.44
N GLN A 133 5.79 -2.10 13.69
CA GLN A 133 6.60 -0.97 14.14
C GLN A 133 7.99 -1.08 13.51
N VAL A 134 8.43 -0.02 12.86
CA VAL A 134 9.74 0.09 12.23
C VAL A 134 10.55 1.21 12.88
N THR A 135 11.87 1.22 12.67
CA THR A 135 12.72 2.28 13.20
C THR A 135 12.62 3.55 12.34
N GLN A 136 13.05 4.69 12.87
CA GLN A 136 13.15 5.92 12.09
C GLN A 136 14.09 5.75 10.89
N GLN A 137 15.18 4.99 11.06
CA GLN A 137 16.10 4.68 9.98
C GLN A 137 15.40 3.90 8.85
N ASP A 138 14.61 2.87 9.18
CA ASP A 138 13.84 2.10 8.19
C ASP A 138 12.89 3.02 7.41
N VAL A 139 12.21 3.94 8.11
CA VAL A 139 11.31 4.92 7.47
C VAL A 139 12.06 5.83 6.51
N ASP A 140 13.24 6.30 6.89
CA ASP A 140 14.07 7.16 6.05
C ASP A 140 14.57 6.41 4.80
N GLU A 141 14.93 5.14 4.94
CA GLU A 141 15.30 4.26 3.82
C GLU A 141 14.11 4.00 2.88
N ILE A 142 12.94 3.66 3.42
CA ILE A 142 11.71 3.48 2.65
C ILE A 142 11.35 4.78 1.90
N ARG A 143 11.49 5.93 2.56
CA ARG A 143 11.26 7.24 1.93
C ARG A 143 12.18 7.47 0.75
N GLN A 144 13.47 7.16 0.87
CA GLN A 144 14.44 7.31 -0.22
C GLN A 144 14.07 6.40 -1.40
N LEU A 145 13.72 5.15 -1.13
CA LEU A 145 13.26 4.22 -2.15
C LEU A 145 11.98 4.70 -2.83
N PHE A 146 11.02 5.19 -2.06
CA PHE A 146 9.78 5.76 -2.60
C PHE A 146 10.06 6.91 -3.56
N LEU A 147 10.92 7.87 -3.17
CA LEU A 147 11.29 9.01 -4.00
C LEU A 147 12.05 8.57 -5.26
N LEU A 148 12.94 7.60 -5.15
CA LEU A 148 13.67 7.05 -6.29
C LEU A 148 12.70 6.40 -7.30
N ILE A 149 11.82 5.55 -6.85
CA ILE A 149 10.80 4.89 -7.68
C ILE A 149 9.90 5.94 -8.32
N LYS A 150 9.42 6.92 -7.56
CA LYS A 150 8.59 8.02 -8.06
C LYS A 150 9.28 8.80 -9.19
N THR A 151 10.57 9.09 -9.03
CA THR A 151 11.38 9.77 -10.05
C THR A 151 11.53 8.93 -11.30
N MET A 152 11.80 7.64 -11.15
CA MET A 152 11.93 6.71 -12.28
C MET A 152 10.61 6.52 -13.04
N LEU A 153 9.49 6.44 -12.32
CA LEU A 153 8.17 6.30 -12.93
C LEU A 153 7.74 7.53 -13.74
N ARG A 154 8.28 8.70 -13.43
CA ARG A 154 8.04 9.96 -14.15
C ARG A 154 9.03 10.22 -15.31
N SER A 155 10.07 9.43 -15.42
CA SER A 155 11.08 9.58 -16.48
C SER A 155 10.56 9.07 -17.82
N ASP A 156 10.88 9.78 -18.92
CA ASP A 156 10.50 9.41 -20.29
C ASP A 156 11.27 8.19 -20.85
N LYS A 157 12.18 7.60 -20.07
CA LYS A 157 12.96 6.43 -20.48
C LYS A 157 12.14 5.15 -20.34
N GLU A 158 11.12 4.97 -21.18
CA GLU A 158 10.18 3.84 -21.09
C GLU A 158 10.82 2.47 -21.23
N ARG A 159 11.84 2.34 -22.09
CA ARG A 159 12.37 1.05 -22.55
C ARG A 159 12.94 0.15 -21.44
N TYR A 160 13.48 0.74 -20.36
CA TYR A 160 14.10 -0.01 -19.25
C TYR A 160 13.42 0.22 -17.91
N ARG A 161 12.37 1.03 -17.87
CA ARG A 161 11.68 1.40 -16.64
C ARG A 161 11.17 0.19 -15.89
N HIS A 162 10.51 -0.72 -16.59
CA HIS A 162 9.94 -1.93 -16.01
C HIS A 162 11.02 -2.83 -15.38
N GLU A 163 12.11 -3.05 -16.11
CA GLU A 163 13.26 -3.85 -15.65
C GLU A 163 13.92 -3.25 -14.40
N ILE A 164 14.13 -1.93 -14.39
CA ILE A 164 14.76 -1.22 -13.29
C ILE A 164 13.87 -1.29 -12.04
N ILE A 165 12.60 -0.98 -12.18
CA ILE A 165 11.65 -1.03 -11.06
C ILE A 165 11.56 -2.45 -10.50
N ARG A 166 11.46 -3.45 -11.34
CA ARG A 166 11.47 -4.86 -10.94
C ARG A 166 12.72 -5.21 -10.14
N THR A 167 13.89 -4.79 -10.62
CA THR A 167 15.17 -5.04 -9.94
C THR A 167 15.23 -4.37 -8.56
N ILE A 168 14.77 -3.13 -8.43
CA ILE A 168 14.70 -2.43 -7.15
C ILE A 168 13.79 -3.18 -6.18
N PHE A 169 12.60 -3.60 -6.62
CA PHE A 169 11.69 -4.37 -5.78
C PHE A 169 12.28 -5.70 -5.37
N THR A 170 12.93 -6.41 -6.28
CA THR A 170 13.65 -7.66 -5.93
C THR A 170 14.66 -7.41 -4.83
N ALA A 171 15.48 -6.36 -4.94
CA ALA A 171 16.49 -6.04 -3.94
C ALA A 171 15.91 -5.65 -2.56
N VAL A 172 14.72 -5.06 -2.52
CA VAL A 172 14.03 -4.67 -1.27
C VAL A 172 13.49 -5.89 -0.51
N PHE A 173 13.14 -6.96 -1.21
CA PHE A 173 12.58 -8.17 -0.59
C PHE A 173 13.64 -9.19 -0.17
N TYR A 174 14.91 -8.94 -0.44
CA TYR A 174 16.06 -9.75 0.00
C TYR A 174 16.85 -9.04 1.11
#